data_6a52bf8c2f7a0f3bd73105f3f31fa043
#
_entry.id   6a52bf8c2f7a0f3bd73105f3f31fa043
#
_cell.length_a   1.000
_cell.length_b   1.000
_cell.length_c   1.000
_cell.angle_alpha   90.00
_cell.angle_beta   90.00
_cell.angle_gamma   90.00
#
_symmetry.space_group_name_H-M   'P 1'
#
loop_
_entity.id
_entity.type
_entity.pdbx_description
1 polymer ?
#
loop_
_entity_poly.entity_id
_entity_poly.type
_entity_poly.pdbx_seq_one_letter_code
_entity_poly.pdbx_strand_id
1 'polypeptide(L)'
;RDTFITPNRGKIYDANMQVLAESAAVERITISPKAVVDEDKVKKGISAETQQQTLAQILSETLDVDYDTVMAKIQKTNSQYEIIAQKVDKDVSKELDEKLEAADCTGVYSEPDTKRYYQHGAFLSAVLGYVGSDNNGAYGLESEYNDELSGTAGRLVRVQNRQNRDIMPETQQY
;
A
#
# COMPACT_ATOMS: atom_id res chain seq x y z
N ARG A 1 18.41 3.92 -4.37
CA ARG A 1 17.32 4.36 -3.49
C ARG A 1 17.17 3.31 -2.39
N ASP A 2 17.24 3.72 -1.14
CA ASP A 2 17.01 2.85 0.01
C ASP A 2 15.49 2.72 0.22
N THR A 3 15.02 1.49 0.28
CA THR A 3 13.61 1.20 0.62
C THR A 3 13.62 0.34 1.89
N PHE A 4 12.89 0.76 2.90
CA PHE A 4 12.67 -0.04 4.09
C PHE A 4 11.54 -1.04 3.81
N ILE A 5 11.78 -2.30 4.16
CA ILE A 5 10.77 -3.35 4.09
C ILE A 5 10.14 -3.47 5.47
N THR A 6 8.84 -3.20 5.57
CA THR A 6 8.10 -3.40 6.81
C THR A 6 8.05 -4.90 7.11
N PRO A 7 8.50 -5.35 8.30
CA PRO A 7 8.47 -6.76 8.66
C PRO A 7 7.02 -7.23 8.84
N ASN A 8 6.78 -8.50 8.58
CA ASN A 8 5.52 -9.12 8.96
C ASN A 8 5.49 -9.27 10.49
N ARG A 9 4.41 -8.77 11.11
CA ARG A 9 4.20 -8.91 12.54
C ARG A 9 4.03 -10.38 12.92
N GLY A 10 4.65 -10.82 14.00
CA GLY A 10 4.62 -12.20 14.51
C GLY A 10 3.20 -12.72 14.71
N LYS A 11 3.00 -14.03 14.58
CA LYS A 11 1.70 -14.67 14.82
C LYS A 11 1.46 -14.86 16.32
N ILE A 12 0.19 -14.78 16.73
CA ILE A 12 -0.25 -15.15 18.07
C ILE A 12 -1.01 -16.47 17.96
N TYR A 13 -0.67 -17.42 18.84
CA TYR A 13 -1.25 -18.77 18.87
C TYR A 13 -1.96 -19.00 20.20
N ASP A 14 -2.92 -19.91 20.22
CA ASP A 14 -3.46 -20.47 21.45
C ASP A 14 -2.57 -21.61 21.99
N ALA A 15 -2.99 -22.21 23.13
CA ALA A 15 -2.29 -23.33 23.75
C ALA A 15 -2.24 -24.61 22.87
N ASN A 16 -3.10 -24.71 21.86
CA ASN A 16 -3.15 -25.83 20.93
C ASN A 16 -2.44 -25.49 19.59
N MET A 17 -1.68 -24.38 19.54
CA MET A 17 -0.97 -23.89 18.36
C MET A 17 -1.93 -23.51 17.21
N GLN A 18 -3.17 -23.16 17.50
CA GLN A 18 -4.06 -22.55 16.51
C GLN A 18 -3.77 -21.06 16.40
N VAL A 19 -3.79 -20.54 15.17
CA VAL A 19 -3.52 -19.14 14.91
C VAL A 19 -4.69 -18.30 15.39
N LEU A 20 -4.43 -17.37 16.30
CA LEU A 20 -5.40 -16.38 16.79
C LEU A 20 -5.28 -15.06 16.06
N ALA A 21 -4.04 -14.64 15.74
CA ALA A 21 -3.75 -13.45 14.98
C ALA A 21 -2.56 -13.67 14.03
N GLU A 22 -2.70 -13.23 12.79
CA GLU A 22 -1.63 -13.28 11.79
C GLU A 22 -1.65 -12.05 10.88
N SER A 23 -0.49 -11.72 10.29
CA SER A 23 -0.37 -10.66 9.31
C SER A 23 -0.35 -11.24 7.91
N ALA A 24 -1.10 -10.64 6.99
CA ALA A 24 -1.02 -10.92 5.58
C ALA A 24 -0.40 -9.73 4.84
N ALA A 25 0.36 -10.04 3.79
CA ALA A 25 0.91 -9.03 2.89
C ALA A 25 -0.20 -8.43 2.03
N VAL A 26 -0.36 -7.14 2.13
CA VAL A 26 -1.29 -6.31 1.36
C VAL A 26 -0.51 -5.15 0.73
N GLU A 27 -1.19 -4.23 0.10
CA GLU A 27 -0.56 -3.09 -0.56
C GLU A 27 -1.18 -1.77 -0.11
N ARG A 28 -0.37 -0.73 -0.19
CA ARG A 28 -0.78 0.66 -0.05
C ARG A 28 -0.72 1.29 -1.42
N ILE A 29 -1.82 1.90 -1.85
CA ILE A 29 -1.90 2.58 -3.13
C ILE A 29 -1.63 4.06 -2.93
N THR A 30 -0.63 4.56 -3.64
CA THR A 30 -0.18 5.95 -3.60
C THR A 30 -0.19 6.54 -4.99
N ILE A 31 -0.31 7.85 -5.07
CA ILE A 31 -0.18 8.59 -6.32
C ILE A 31 0.88 9.66 -6.22
N SER A 32 1.49 9.97 -7.35
CA SER A 32 2.24 11.21 -7.55
C SER A 32 1.39 12.16 -8.41
N PRO A 33 0.66 13.11 -7.82
CA PRO A 33 -0.19 14.03 -8.58
C PRO A 33 0.55 14.76 -9.68
N LYS A 34 1.84 15.03 -9.46
CA LYS A 34 2.72 15.63 -10.46
C LYS A 34 2.95 14.75 -11.69
N ALA A 35 2.84 13.42 -11.55
CA ALA A 35 3.09 12.44 -12.62
C ALA A 35 1.78 11.89 -13.25
N VAL A 36 0.62 12.34 -12.80
CA VAL A 36 -0.69 11.90 -13.33
C VAL A 36 -0.92 12.44 -14.73
N VAL A 37 -0.48 13.66 -15.01
CA VAL A 37 -0.68 14.29 -16.30
C VAL A 37 0.50 13.98 -17.22
N ASP A 38 0.22 13.28 -18.30
CA ASP A 38 1.17 12.99 -19.37
C ASP A 38 1.11 14.09 -20.43
N GLU A 39 2.19 14.86 -20.57
CA GLU A 39 2.29 15.96 -21.54
C GLU A 39 2.20 15.49 -23.01
N ASP A 40 2.64 14.27 -23.31
CA ASP A 40 2.56 13.73 -24.66
C ASP A 40 1.11 13.37 -25.04
N LYS A 41 0.28 12.96 -24.07
CA LYS A 41 -1.16 12.81 -24.26
C LYS A 41 -1.86 14.15 -24.45
N VAL A 42 -1.42 15.18 -23.74
CA VAL A 42 -1.94 16.54 -23.93
C VAL A 42 -1.66 17.02 -25.36
N LYS A 43 -0.47 16.79 -25.90
CA LYS A 43 -0.12 17.08 -27.31
C LYS A 43 -0.99 16.32 -28.33
N LYS A 44 -1.48 15.12 -27.95
CA LYS A 44 -2.39 14.31 -28.76
C LYS A 44 -3.87 14.69 -28.61
N GLY A 45 -4.17 15.72 -27.81
CA GLY A 45 -5.54 16.27 -27.63
C GLY A 45 -6.31 15.72 -26.43
N ILE A 46 -5.68 14.93 -25.55
CA ILE A 46 -6.28 14.47 -24.30
C ILE A 46 -5.94 15.49 -23.21
N SER A 47 -6.94 16.22 -22.71
CA SER A 47 -6.70 17.26 -21.71
C SER A 47 -6.18 16.68 -20.39
N ALA A 48 -5.45 17.49 -19.64
CA ALA A 48 -5.01 17.14 -18.29
C ALA A 48 -6.19 16.78 -17.38
N GLU A 49 -7.28 17.53 -17.50
CA GLU A 49 -8.51 17.29 -16.73
C GLU A 49 -9.12 15.91 -17.06
N THR A 50 -9.18 15.52 -18.33
CA THR A 50 -9.67 14.20 -18.74
C THR A 50 -8.82 13.09 -18.16
N GLN A 51 -7.49 13.24 -18.16
CA GLN A 51 -6.58 12.24 -17.57
C GLN A 51 -6.81 12.11 -16.06
N GLN A 52 -6.97 13.23 -15.35
CA GLN A 52 -7.25 13.25 -13.92
C GLN A 52 -8.61 12.63 -13.57
N GLN A 53 -9.66 12.94 -14.34
CA GLN A 53 -11.00 12.38 -14.16
C GLN A 53 -11.02 10.87 -14.41
N THR A 54 -10.38 10.41 -15.48
CA THR A 54 -10.27 8.97 -15.78
C THR A 54 -9.56 8.22 -14.66
N LEU A 55 -8.44 8.75 -14.18
CA LEU A 55 -7.73 8.15 -13.06
C LEU A 55 -8.57 8.14 -11.78
N ALA A 56 -9.23 9.25 -11.45
CA ALA A 56 -10.08 9.35 -10.26
C ALA A 56 -11.21 8.34 -10.29
N GLN A 57 -11.83 8.14 -11.44
CA GLN A 57 -12.90 7.15 -11.62
C GLN A 57 -12.40 5.73 -11.40
N ILE A 58 -11.27 5.34 -12.04
CA ILE A 58 -10.69 4.01 -11.88
C ILE A 58 -10.33 3.74 -10.41
N LEU A 59 -9.67 4.70 -9.75
CA LEU A 59 -9.29 4.55 -8.33
C LEU A 59 -10.51 4.46 -7.42
N SER A 60 -11.52 5.30 -7.62
CA SER A 60 -12.73 5.32 -6.82
C SER A 60 -13.51 4.01 -6.94
N GLU A 61 -13.75 3.54 -8.17
CA GLU A 61 -14.52 2.32 -8.43
C GLU A 61 -13.80 1.04 -7.97
N THR A 62 -12.47 0.98 -8.12
CA THR A 62 -11.71 -0.24 -7.81
C THR A 62 -11.37 -0.34 -6.33
N LEU A 63 -11.10 0.78 -5.67
CA LEU A 63 -10.68 0.81 -4.26
C LEU A 63 -11.83 1.15 -3.29
N ASP A 64 -13.04 1.37 -3.79
CA ASP A 64 -14.21 1.80 -3.00
C ASP A 64 -13.91 3.05 -2.16
N VAL A 65 -13.25 4.03 -2.77
CA VAL A 65 -12.91 5.32 -2.17
C VAL A 65 -13.75 6.41 -2.81
N ASP A 66 -14.20 7.37 -2.02
CA ASP A 66 -14.99 8.49 -2.49
C ASP A 66 -14.27 9.28 -3.61
N TYR A 67 -14.97 9.49 -4.73
CA TYR A 67 -14.45 10.14 -5.93
C TYR A 67 -13.91 11.55 -5.67
N ASP A 68 -14.67 12.36 -4.91
CA ASP A 68 -14.30 13.75 -4.63
C ASP A 68 -13.03 13.80 -3.76
N THR A 69 -12.88 12.86 -2.84
CA THR A 69 -11.68 12.69 -2.02
C THR A 69 -10.46 12.33 -2.88
N VAL A 70 -10.62 11.43 -3.85
CA VAL A 70 -9.56 11.04 -4.79
C VAL A 70 -9.18 12.23 -5.67
N MET A 71 -10.17 12.93 -6.25
CA MET A 71 -9.95 14.13 -7.08
C MET A 71 -9.22 15.22 -6.32
N ALA A 72 -9.62 15.51 -5.07
CA ALA A 72 -8.95 16.51 -4.25
C ALA A 72 -7.44 16.19 -4.02
N LYS A 73 -7.08 14.90 -3.95
CA LYS A 73 -5.67 14.48 -3.86
C LYS A 73 -4.95 14.61 -5.20
N ILE A 74 -5.58 14.21 -6.30
CA ILE A 74 -5.02 14.30 -7.67
C ILE A 74 -4.75 15.77 -8.04
N GLN A 75 -5.61 16.70 -7.64
CA GLN A 75 -5.48 18.13 -7.92
C GLN A 75 -4.31 18.81 -7.18
N LYS A 76 -3.68 18.15 -6.21
CA LYS A 76 -2.47 18.66 -5.55
C LYS A 76 -1.23 18.54 -6.44
N THR A 77 -1.24 19.16 -7.61
CA THR A 77 -0.21 19.01 -8.67
C THR A 77 1.23 19.27 -8.24
N ASN A 78 1.44 19.92 -7.10
CA ASN A 78 2.76 20.13 -6.50
C ASN A 78 3.21 18.97 -5.61
N SER A 79 2.32 18.06 -5.23
CA SER A 79 2.63 16.90 -4.43
C SER A 79 3.22 15.77 -5.30
N GLN A 80 4.20 15.07 -4.76
CA GLN A 80 4.78 13.89 -5.38
C GLN A 80 4.34 12.59 -4.70
N TYR A 81 3.59 12.70 -3.60
CA TYR A 81 3.18 11.55 -2.80
C TYR A 81 1.86 11.85 -2.07
N GLU A 82 0.82 11.15 -2.44
CA GLU A 82 -0.48 11.16 -1.74
C GLU A 82 -0.97 9.73 -1.59
N ILE A 83 -1.39 9.35 -0.39
CA ILE A 83 -1.94 8.01 -0.13
C ILE A 83 -3.40 8.00 -0.54
N ILE A 84 -3.81 7.09 -1.41
CA ILE A 84 -5.21 6.90 -1.83
C ILE A 84 -5.90 5.88 -0.92
N ALA A 85 -5.32 4.68 -0.82
CA ALA A 85 -5.85 3.61 0.02
C ALA A 85 -4.73 2.85 0.72
N GLN A 86 -5.03 2.29 1.89
CA GLN A 86 -4.13 1.44 2.67
C GLN A 86 -4.76 0.07 2.86
N LYS A 87 -3.93 -0.93 3.12
CA LYS A 87 -4.39 -2.29 3.45
C LYS A 87 -5.23 -2.91 2.33
N VAL A 88 -4.89 -2.60 1.08
CA VAL A 88 -5.54 -3.11 -0.13
C VAL A 88 -5.08 -4.55 -0.37
N ASP A 89 -6.03 -5.45 -0.55
CA ASP A 89 -5.74 -6.85 -0.84
C ASP A 89 -5.08 -6.98 -2.23
N LYS A 90 -4.17 -7.94 -2.39
CA LYS A 90 -3.37 -8.09 -3.62
C LYS A 90 -4.20 -8.33 -4.88
N ASP A 91 -5.35 -8.99 -4.74
CA ASP A 91 -6.25 -9.25 -5.87
C ASP A 91 -6.86 -7.94 -6.39
N VAL A 92 -7.24 -7.04 -5.47
CA VAL A 92 -7.76 -5.71 -5.81
C VAL A 92 -6.68 -4.83 -6.42
N SER A 93 -5.46 -4.90 -5.89
CA SER A 93 -4.32 -4.17 -6.45
C SER A 93 -4.00 -4.63 -7.87
N LYS A 94 -4.04 -5.94 -8.12
CA LYS A 94 -3.84 -6.49 -9.47
C LYS A 94 -4.94 -6.06 -10.45
N GLU A 95 -6.20 -6.09 -10.02
CA GLU A 95 -7.31 -5.56 -10.83
C GLU A 95 -7.11 -4.08 -11.16
N LEU A 96 -6.64 -3.31 -10.18
CA LEU A 96 -6.30 -1.90 -10.37
C LEU A 96 -5.22 -1.73 -11.43
N ASP A 97 -4.12 -2.49 -11.34
CA ASP A 97 -3.02 -2.41 -12.30
C ASP A 97 -3.49 -2.72 -13.73
N GLU A 98 -4.33 -3.75 -13.91
CA GLU A 98 -4.91 -4.11 -15.20
C GLU A 98 -5.78 -2.98 -15.79
N LYS A 99 -6.58 -2.30 -14.95
CA LYS A 99 -7.41 -1.17 -15.38
C LYS A 99 -6.59 0.07 -15.71
N LEU A 100 -5.53 0.34 -14.92
CA LEU A 100 -4.61 1.46 -15.15
C LEU A 100 -3.83 1.27 -16.46
N GLU A 101 -3.36 0.05 -16.74
CA GLU A 101 -2.67 -0.30 -17.98
C GLU A 101 -3.61 -0.16 -19.18
N ALA A 102 -4.83 -0.67 -19.10
CA ALA A 102 -5.83 -0.55 -20.15
C ALA A 102 -6.21 0.90 -20.49
N ALA A 103 -6.24 1.78 -19.48
CA ALA A 103 -6.51 3.20 -19.64
C ALA A 103 -5.25 4.04 -19.89
N ASP A 104 -4.07 3.39 -19.94
CA ASP A 104 -2.76 4.03 -20.09
C ASP A 104 -2.57 5.16 -19.06
N CYS A 105 -2.98 4.93 -17.81
CA CYS A 105 -2.85 5.89 -16.72
C CYS A 105 -1.46 5.80 -16.08
N THR A 106 -0.93 6.96 -15.66
CA THR A 106 0.39 7.08 -15.03
C THR A 106 0.30 7.74 -13.66
N GLY A 107 1.37 7.64 -12.86
CA GLY A 107 1.46 8.33 -11.58
C GLY A 107 0.85 7.58 -10.39
N VAL A 108 0.49 6.30 -10.55
CA VAL A 108 0.03 5.41 -9.46
C VAL A 108 1.14 4.44 -9.09
N TYR A 109 1.27 4.14 -7.81
CA TYR A 109 2.30 3.24 -7.28
C TYR A 109 1.73 2.38 -6.17
N SER A 110 2.13 1.10 -6.16
CA SER A 110 1.85 0.16 -5.09
C SER A 110 3.06 0.03 -4.17
N GLU A 111 2.84 0.13 -2.87
CA GLU A 111 3.86 -0.05 -1.83
C GLU A 111 3.48 -1.23 -0.94
N PRO A 112 4.46 -2.05 -0.49
CA PRO A 112 4.19 -3.13 0.45
C PRO A 112 3.60 -2.60 1.75
N ASP A 113 2.53 -3.23 2.22
CA ASP A 113 1.90 -2.99 3.52
C ASP A 113 1.49 -4.33 4.15
N THR A 114 1.07 -4.32 5.41
CA THR A 114 0.62 -5.51 6.12
C THR A 114 -0.75 -5.26 6.77
N LYS A 115 -1.60 -6.29 6.77
CA LYS A 115 -2.92 -6.25 7.41
C LYS A 115 -3.02 -7.37 8.43
N ARG A 116 -3.51 -7.03 9.63
CA ARG A 116 -3.67 -7.98 10.71
C ARG A 116 -5.04 -8.63 10.63
N TYR A 117 -5.07 -9.96 10.68
CA TYR A 117 -6.28 -10.77 10.69
C TYR A 117 -6.41 -11.49 12.02
N TYR A 118 -7.63 -11.52 12.56
CA TYR A 118 -8.00 -12.18 13.81
C TYR A 118 -9.03 -13.27 13.50
N GLN A 119 -8.65 -14.54 13.68
CA GLN A 119 -9.43 -15.68 13.22
C GLN A 119 -10.74 -15.90 13.99
N HIS A 120 -10.81 -15.45 15.25
CA HIS A 120 -11.97 -15.66 16.12
C HIS A 120 -12.83 -14.39 16.32
N GLY A 121 -12.67 -13.39 15.46
CA GLY A 121 -13.50 -12.19 15.42
C GLY A 121 -13.57 -11.45 16.77
N ALA A 122 -14.77 -11.00 17.12
CA ALA A 122 -14.99 -10.17 18.31
C ALA A 122 -14.81 -10.92 19.64
N PHE A 123 -14.83 -12.25 19.66
CA PHE A 123 -14.78 -13.03 20.91
C PHE A 123 -13.49 -12.84 21.71
N LEU A 124 -12.36 -12.73 21.05
CA LEU A 124 -11.06 -12.52 21.70
C LEU A 124 -10.55 -11.07 21.61
N SER A 125 -11.32 -10.16 21.05
CA SER A 125 -10.88 -8.78 20.81
C SER A 125 -10.49 -8.03 22.09
N ALA A 126 -11.15 -8.31 23.21
CA ALA A 126 -10.82 -7.70 24.51
C ALA A 126 -9.47 -8.20 25.07
N VAL A 127 -9.03 -9.40 24.72
CA VAL A 127 -7.77 -9.99 25.16
C VAL A 127 -6.65 -9.73 24.16
N LEU A 128 -6.90 -10.07 22.89
CA LEU A 128 -5.92 -9.86 21.80
C LEU A 128 -5.65 -8.36 21.56
N GLY A 129 -6.69 -7.55 21.66
CA GLY A 129 -6.59 -6.16 21.29
C GLY A 129 -6.60 -5.95 19.77
N TYR A 130 -5.97 -4.90 19.31
CA TYR A 130 -5.88 -4.57 17.90
C TYR A 130 -4.59 -3.82 17.56
N VAL A 131 -4.28 -3.78 16.28
CA VAL A 131 -3.13 -3.10 15.70
C VAL A 131 -3.61 -1.84 14.99
N GLY A 132 -2.91 -0.73 15.20
CA GLY A 132 -3.19 0.54 14.54
C GLY A 132 -2.85 0.54 13.03
N SER A 133 -3.17 1.62 12.35
CA SER A 133 -2.83 1.81 10.93
C SER A 133 -1.32 1.85 10.68
N ASP A 134 -0.53 2.15 11.70
CA ASP A 134 0.92 2.14 11.73
C ASP A 134 1.54 0.77 12.00
N ASN A 135 0.71 -0.30 12.07
CA ASN A 135 1.08 -1.68 12.40
C ASN A 135 1.64 -1.90 13.83
N ASN A 136 1.46 -0.92 14.73
CA ASN A 136 1.79 -1.06 16.14
C ASN A 136 0.58 -1.56 16.94
N GLY A 137 0.87 -2.38 17.96
CA GLY A 137 -0.16 -2.85 18.91
C GLY A 137 -0.72 -1.69 19.70
N ALA A 138 -2.03 -1.44 19.57
CA ALA A 138 -2.70 -0.32 20.22
C ALA A 138 -3.37 -0.72 21.54
N TYR A 139 -3.72 -2.00 21.71
CA TYR A 139 -4.42 -2.52 22.90
C TYR A 139 -4.19 -4.02 23.07
N GLY A 140 -4.42 -4.56 24.30
CA GLY A 140 -4.39 -5.98 24.63
C GLY A 140 -3.01 -6.63 24.49
N LEU A 141 -2.98 -7.92 24.17
CA LEU A 141 -1.73 -8.67 23.96
C LEU A 141 -0.89 -8.09 22.80
N GLU A 142 -1.54 -7.53 21.79
CA GLU A 142 -0.86 -6.85 20.69
C GLU A 142 -0.01 -5.66 21.19
N SER A 143 -0.49 -4.92 22.17
CA SER A 143 0.26 -3.81 22.77
C SER A 143 1.32 -4.29 23.75
N GLU A 144 0.97 -5.27 24.59
CA GLU A 144 1.88 -5.80 25.64
C GLU A 144 3.14 -6.43 25.04
N TYR A 145 2.98 -7.20 23.94
CA TYR A 145 4.07 -7.88 23.23
C TYR A 145 4.45 -7.16 21.92
N ASN A 146 4.26 -5.84 21.88
CA ASN A 146 4.49 -5.11 20.63
C ASN A 146 5.93 -5.23 20.13
N ASP A 147 6.91 -5.18 21.02
CA ASP A 147 8.33 -5.23 20.66
C ASP A 147 8.72 -6.60 20.08
N GLU A 148 8.20 -7.68 20.67
CA GLU A 148 8.46 -9.05 20.22
C GLU A 148 7.74 -9.35 18.90
N LEU A 149 6.53 -8.81 18.75
CA LEU A 149 5.70 -9.06 17.56
C LEU A 149 6.12 -8.21 16.36
N SER A 150 6.63 -7.00 16.55
CA SER A 150 6.89 -6.05 15.46
C SER A 150 8.02 -6.48 14.52
N GLY A 151 8.97 -7.30 14.99
CA GLY A 151 10.15 -7.69 14.22
C GLY A 151 11.10 -6.51 13.93
N THR A 152 12.06 -6.76 13.06
CA THR A 152 13.06 -5.74 12.65
C THR A 152 12.87 -5.39 11.18
N ALA A 153 12.81 -4.10 10.87
CA ALA A 153 12.67 -3.63 9.49
C ALA A 153 13.87 -4.06 8.63
N GLY A 154 13.58 -4.66 7.49
CA GLY A 154 14.60 -4.95 6.48
C GLY A 154 14.96 -3.70 5.69
N ARG A 155 16.18 -3.65 5.16
CA ARG A 155 16.64 -2.60 4.26
C ARG A 155 16.93 -3.18 2.88
N LEU A 156 16.24 -2.70 1.86
CA LEU A 156 16.49 -3.05 0.47
C LEU A 156 17.29 -1.93 -0.19
N VAL A 157 18.52 -2.22 -0.59
CA VAL A 157 19.37 -1.30 -1.35
C VAL A 157 19.32 -1.69 -2.82
N ARG A 158 18.62 -0.91 -3.65
CA ARG A 158 18.59 -1.09 -5.10
C ARG A 158 19.61 -0.21 -5.78
N VAL A 159 20.49 -0.80 -6.58
CA VAL A 159 21.41 -0.06 -7.44
C VAL A 159 20.78 0.06 -8.82
N GLN A 160 20.42 1.27 -9.20
CA GLN A 160 19.81 1.58 -10.49
C GLN A 160 20.78 2.32 -11.39
N ASN A 161 20.71 2.07 -12.70
CA ASN A 161 21.44 2.85 -13.69
C ASN A 161 20.78 4.22 -13.92
N ARG A 162 21.42 5.09 -14.73
CA ARG A 162 20.90 6.41 -15.09
C ARG A 162 19.54 6.36 -15.81
N GLN A 163 19.12 5.18 -16.32
CA GLN A 163 17.86 4.96 -17.00
C GLN A 163 16.80 4.31 -16.09
N ASN A 164 17.05 4.30 -14.77
CA ASN A 164 16.18 3.74 -13.74
C ASN A 164 15.93 2.22 -13.86
N ARG A 165 16.86 1.47 -14.49
CA ARG A 165 16.82 0.01 -14.59
C ARG A 165 17.71 -0.59 -13.51
N ASP A 166 17.21 -1.62 -12.83
CA ASP A 166 17.97 -2.34 -11.82
C ASP A 166 19.18 -3.07 -12.46
N ILE A 167 20.39 -2.85 -11.92
CA ILE A 167 21.64 -3.34 -12.53
C ILE A 167 22.08 -4.67 -11.95
N MET A 168 21.63 -5.04 -10.75
CA MET A 168 22.03 -6.28 -10.09
C MET A 168 20.89 -7.00 -9.40
N PRO A 169 20.96 -8.36 -9.35
CA PRO A 169 20.07 -9.12 -8.50
C PRO A 169 20.33 -8.79 -7.02
N GLU A 170 19.25 -8.69 -6.32
CA GLU A 170 19.14 -8.30 -4.92
C GLU A 170 20.07 -9.07 -4.00
N THR A 171 20.97 -8.37 -3.33
CA THR A 171 21.64 -8.93 -2.15
C THR A 171 20.76 -8.58 -0.95
N GLN A 172 19.95 -9.53 -0.50
CA GLN A 172 19.26 -9.42 0.78
C GLN A 172 20.32 -9.53 1.89
N GLN A 173 20.55 -8.45 2.60
CA GLN A 173 21.23 -8.49 3.89
C GLN A 173 20.15 -8.50 4.98
N TYR A 174 20.10 -9.60 5.72
CA TYR A 174 19.29 -9.76 6.92
C TYR A 174 20.01 -9.13 8.11
#